data_e668a14e3b8e8afa28cb121f906381c4
#
_entry.id   e668a14e3b8e8afa28cb121f906381c4
#
_cell.length_a   1.000
_cell.length_b   1.000
_cell.length_c   1.000
_cell.angle_alpha   90.00
_cell.angle_beta   90.00
_cell.angle_gamma   90.00
#
_symmetry.space_group_name_H-M   'P 1'
#
loop_
_entity.id
_entity.type
_entity.pdbx_description
1 polymer ?
#
loop_
_entity_poly.entity_id
_entity_poly.type
_entity_poly.pdbx_seq_one_letter_code
_entity_poly.pdbx_strand_id
1 'polypeptide(L)'
;MGFGKGFGKTILFGEHFVVYGLLGIPCALGSATTAKVERTSKPGYELVDERPATPGYKETKQGEYTALISRILEFMQVKAGLRITLGGDLVCASGVGASAACAAALARAINDEYKTGWNNEQINKAAFEGETAGSGTPSGIDNTAAVYGGLLLFRKNLQG
;
A
#
# COMPACT_ATOMS: atom_id res chain seq x y z
N MET A 1 14.65 13.30 -1.99
CA MET A 1 13.32 13.09 -1.38
C MET A 1 12.38 12.52 -2.42
N GLY A 2 11.90 11.31 -2.20
CA GLY A 2 10.94 10.64 -3.08
C GLY A 2 9.51 10.82 -2.59
N PHE A 3 8.56 10.83 -3.53
CA PHE A 3 7.14 11.00 -3.26
C PHE A 3 6.31 9.89 -3.92
N GLY A 4 5.28 9.42 -3.22
CA GLY A 4 4.34 8.42 -3.72
C GLY A 4 2.92 8.65 -3.25
N LYS A 5 1.96 8.14 -4.03
CA LYS A 5 0.52 8.22 -3.77
C LYS A 5 -0.10 6.84 -4.00
N GLY A 6 -0.96 6.41 -3.08
CA GLY A 6 -1.80 5.22 -3.20
C GLY A 6 -3.25 5.55 -2.87
N PHE A 7 -4.17 5.09 -3.70
CA PHE A 7 -5.59 5.41 -3.58
C PHE A 7 -6.29 4.54 -2.54
N GLY A 8 -7.27 5.10 -1.83
CA GLY A 8 -8.28 4.31 -1.15
C GLY A 8 -9.14 3.53 -2.16
N LYS A 9 -9.92 2.56 -1.69
CA LYS A 9 -10.78 1.75 -2.56
C LYS A 9 -12.15 1.48 -1.95
N THR A 10 -13.09 1.16 -2.81
CA THR A 10 -14.30 0.39 -2.51
C THR A 10 -14.47 -0.71 -3.53
N ILE A 11 -15.21 -1.76 -3.19
CA ILE A 11 -15.54 -2.83 -4.13
C ILE A 11 -17.05 -2.74 -4.42
N LEU A 12 -17.38 -2.49 -5.68
CA LEU A 12 -18.77 -2.35 -6.09
C LEU A 12 -19.46 -3.72 -6.21
N PHE A 13 -18.73 -4.72 -6.75
CA PHE A 13 -19.22 -6.08 -6.95
C PHE A 13 -18.11 -7.10 -6.77
N GLY A 14 -18.45 -8.28 -6.24
CA GLY A 14 -17.58 -9.45 -6.24
C GLY A 14 -16.61 -9.55 -5.07
N GLU A 15 -16.75 -8.75 -3.99
CA GLU A 15 -15.82 -8.67 -2.86
C GLU A 15 -15.37 -10.05 -2.32
N HIS A 16 -16.32 -10.94 -1.98
CA HIS A 16 -16.01 -12.26 -1.47
C HIS A 16 -15.71 -13.29 -2.56
N PHE A 17 -16.15 -13.04 -3.79
CA PHE A 17 -16.05 -14.00 -4.88
C PHE A 17 -14.70 -13.96 -5.60
N VAL A 18 -13.96 -12.86 -5.52
CA VAL A 18 -12.63 -12.72 -6.15
C VAL A 18 -11.62 -13.74 -5.63
N VAL A 19 -11.74 -14.19 -4.39
CA VAL A 19 -10.85 -15.23 -3.81
C VAL A 19 -11.03 -16.58 -4.49
N TYR A 20 -12.16 -16.82 -5.13
CA TYR A 20 -12.48 -18.03 -5.90
C TYR A 20 -12.23 -17.85 -7.41
N GLY A 21 -11.54 -16.80 -7.82
CA GLY A 21 -11.24 -16.53 -9.23
C GLY A 21 -12.41 -15.98 -10.05
N LEU A 22 -13.47 -15.52 -9.39
CA LEU A 22 -14.55 -14.80 -10.05
C LEU A 22 -14.20 -13.32 -10.22
N LEU A 23 -14.95 -12.65 -11.09
CA LEU A 23 -14.71 -11.22 -11.38
C LEU A 23 -15.17 -10.35 -10.20
N GLY A 24 -14.37 -9.33 -9.88
CA GLY A 24 -14.71 -8.23 -9.00
C GLY A 24 -14.54 -6.89 -9.69
N ILE A 25 -15.27 -5.89 -9.22
CA ILE A 25 -15.21 -4.53 -9.75
C ILE A 25 -14.81 -3.60 -8.60
N PRO A 26 -13.49 -3.41 -8.35
CA PRO A 26 -13.02 -2.40 -7.42
C PRO A 26 -13.02 -1.03 -8.09
N CYS A 27 -13.25 -0.01 -7.27
CA CYS A 27 -13.19 1.39 -7.64
C CYS A 27 -12.25 2.12 -6.68
N ALA A 28 -11.26 2.82 -7.22
CA ALA A 28 -10.43 3.70 -6.41
C ALA A 28 -11.23 4.92 -5.92
N LEU A 29 -11.00 5.30 -4.68
CA LEU A 29 -11.57 6.52 -4.10
C LEU A 29 -10.78 7.75 -4.58
N GLY A 30 -11.39 8.93 -4.54
CA GLY A 30 -10.71 10.19 -4.81
C GLY A 30 -9.65 10.53 -3.76
N SER A 31 -9.83 10.05 -2.52
CA SER A 31 -8.88 10.22 -1.42
C SER A 31 -7.73 9.21 -1.48
N ALA A 32 -6.57 9.60 -0.94
CA ALA A 32 -5.36 8.80 -1.04
C ALA A 32 -4.46 8.95 0.19
N THR A 33 -3.65 7.92 0.43
CA THR A 33 -2.45 8.02 1.26
C THR A 33 -1.30 8.56 0.41
N THR A 34 -0.51 9.45 0.98
CA THR A 34 0.76 9.90 0.42
C THR A 34 1.92 9.39 1.28
N ALA A 35 3.07 9.17 0.66
CA ALA A 35 4.31 8.86 1.35
C ALA A 35 5.43 9.78 0.84
N LYS A 36 6.26 10.28 1.76
CA LYS A 36 7.53 10.93 1.47
C LYS A 36 8.63 10.07 2.06
N VAL A 37 9.69 9.84 1.30
CA VAL A 37 10.84 9.04 1.72
C VAL A 37 12.11 9.85 1.53
N GLU A 38 12.93 9.89 2.57
CA GLU A 38 14.25 10.55 2.56
C GLU A 38 15.29 9.59 3.12
N ARG A 39 16.44 9.50 2.46
CA ARG A 39 17.56 8.69 2.98
C ARG A 39 18.20 9.39 4.19
N THR A 40 18.55 8.58 5.18
CA THR A 40 19.25 9.06 6.40
C THR A 40 20.54 8.27 6.62
N SER A 41 21.43 8.83 7.45
CA SER A 41 22.66 8.13 7.85
C SER A 41 22.44 7.08 8.97
N LYS A 42 21.28 7.12 9.64
CA LYS A 42 20.95 6.15 10.71
C LYS A 42 20.36 4.89 10.08
N PRO A 43 20.79 3.69 10.48
CA PRO A 43 20.21 2.44 9.96
C PRO A 43 18.74 2.28 10.39
N GLY A 44 17.97 1.51 9.61
CA GLY A 44 16.55 1.28 9.84
C GLY A 44 15.66 2.40 9.27
N TYR A 45 14.46 2.57 9.83
CA TYR A 45 13.59 3.65 9.42
C TYR A 45 12.95 4.37 10.62
N GLU A 46 12.70 5.66 10.42
CA GLU A 46 11.89 6.51 11.29
C GLU A 46 10.55 6.74 10.59
N LEU A 47 9.43 6.48 11.26
CA LEU A 47 8.09 6.65 10.73
C LEU A 47 7.39 7.84 11.40
N VAL A 48 6.91 8.77 10.58
CA VAL A 48 6.00 9.85 10.99
C VAL A 48 4.66 9.62 10.27
N ASP A 49 3.61 9.32 11.04
CA ASP A 49 2.28 9.03 10.48
C ASP A 49 1.29 10.16 10.77
N GLU A 50 1.14 11.06 9.80
CA GLU A 50 0.24 12.22 9.83
C GLU A 50 -1.13 11.94 9.20
N ARG A 51 -1.41 10.70 8.77
CA ARG A 51 -2.69 10.37 8.13
C ARG A 51 -3.85 10.58 9.10
N PRO A 52 -4.99 11.12 8.65
CA PRO A 52 -6.21 11.11 9.44
C PRO A 52 -6.66 9.65 9.69
N ALA A 53 -7.21 9.37 10.87
CA ALA A 53 -7.66 8.02 11.23
C ALA A 53 -8.88 8.08 12.14
N THR A 54 -9.67 7.02 12.14
CA THR A 54 -10.68 6.81 13.19
C THR A 54 -9.98 6.57 14.54
N PRO A 55 -10.56 6.99 15.67
CA PRO A 55 -9.96 6.84 16.99
C PRO A 55 -9.52 5.39 17.26
N GLY A 56 -8.28 5.21 17.75
CA GLY A 56 -7.71 3.91 18.09
C GLY A 56 -7.25 3.05 16.90
N TYR A 57 -7.51 3.46 15.67
CA TYR A 57 -7.16 2.65 14.48
C TYR A 57 -5.65 2.48 14.30
N LYS A 58 -4.88 3.56 14.43
CA LYS A 58 -3.43 3.51 14.23
C LYS A 58 -2.74 2.66 15.29
N GLU A 59 -3.15 2.79 16.53
CA GLU A 59 -2.62 2.03 17.67
C GLU A 59 -2.89 0.54 17.49
N THR A 60 -4.11 0.18 17.12
CA THR A 60 -4.51 -1.21 16.86
C THR A 60 -3.74 -1.83 15.69
N LYS A 61 -3.45 -1.03 14.65
CA LYS A 61 -2.81 -1.49 13.42
C LYS A 61 -1.30 -1.28 13.36
N GLN A 62 -0.68 -0.76 14.42
CA GLN A 62 0.75 -0.43 14.44
C GLN A 62 1.65 -1.61 14.05
N GLY A 63 1.40 -2.79 14.60
CA GLY A 63 2.18 -4.00 14.30
C GLY A 63 2.05 -4.42 12.84
N GLU A 64 0.83 -4.36 12.27
CA GLU A 64 0.58 -4.68 10.88
C GLU A 64 1.29 -3.70 9.94
N TYR A 65 1.25 -2.38 10.23
CA TYR A 65 1.97 -1.38 9.45
C TYR A 65 3.49 -1.53 9.54
N THR A 66 4.02 -1.89 10.71
CA THR A 66 5.46 -2.17 10.87
C THR A 66 5.88 -3.35 10.00
N ALA A 67 5.11 -4.44 10.02
CA ALA A 67 5.38 -5.61 9.19
C ALA A 67 5.30 -5.28 7.69
N LEU A 68 4.26 -4.54 7.27
CA LEU A 68 4.06 -4.08 5.90
C LEU A 68 5.25 -3.25 5.40
N ILE A 69 5.66 -2.24 6.16
CA ILE A 69 6.79 -1.37 5.80
C ILE A 69 8.07 -2.19 5.67
N SER A 70 8.38 -3.03 6.68
CA SER A 70 9.57 -3.87 6.68
C SER A 70 9.61 -4.80 5.47
N ARG A 71 8.48 -5.42 5.11
CA ARG A 71 8.39 -6.31 3.96
C ARG A 71 8.61 -5.58 2.63
N ILE A 72 8.06 -4.38 2.47
CA ILE A 72 8.29 -3.56 1.26
C ILE A 72 9.76 -3.18 1.14
N LEU A 73 10.40 -2.74 2.25
CA LEU A 73 11.83 -2.39 2.25
C LEU A 73 12.70 -3.59 1.87
N GLU A 74 12.40 -4.77 2.42
CA GLU A 74 13.08 -6.02 2.07
C GLU A 74 12.90 -6.38 0.59
N PHE A 75 11.65 -6.40 0.11
CA PHE A 75 11.33 -6.73 -1.28
C PHE A 75 11.99 -5.78 -2.29
N MET A 76 12.02 -4.50 -1.97
CA MET A 76 12.68 -3.46 -2.79
C MET A 76 14.19 -3.36 -2.53
N GLN A 77 14.76 -4.23 -1.68
CA GLN A 77 16.19 -4.32 -1.34
C GLN A 77 16.78 -3.01 -0.80
N VAL A 78 16.00 -2.27 -0.04
CA VAL A 78 16.42 -1.01 0.59
C VAL A 78 17.28 -1.30 1.81
N LYS A 79 18.56 -0.90 1.75
CA LYS A 79 19.55 -1.12 2.83
C LYS A 79 19.91 0.16 3.60
N ALA A 80 19.65 1.32 3.01
CA ALA A 80 19.92 2.60 3.65
C ALA A 80 18.87 2.93 4.70
N GLY A 81 19.25 3.75 5.68
CA GLY A 81 18.26 4.30 6.62
C GLY A 81 17.30 5.26 5.94
N LEU A 82 16.07 5.27 6.40
CA LEU A 82 15.01 6.10 5.83
C LEU A 82 14.27 6.90 6.90
N ARG A 83 13.84 8.10 6.53
CA ARG A 83 12.70 8.78 7.15
C ARG A 83 11.50 8.63 6.23
N ILE A 84 10.41 8.08 6.76
CA ILE A 84 9.15 7.85 6.06
C ILE A 84 8.09 8.73 6.70
N THR A 85 7.50 9.64 5.93
CA THR A 85 6.37 10.45 6.37
C THR A 85 5.12 10.03 5.58
N LEU A 86 4.12 9.52 6.28
CA LEU A 86 2.81 9.18 5.71
C LEU A 86 1.84 10.33 5.94
N GLY A 87 1.05 10.66 4.93
CA GLY A 87 0.05 11.73 4.97
C GLY A 87 -1.07 11.46 3.96
N GLY A 88 -1.70 12.53 3.48
CA GLY A 88 -2.81 12.45 2.54
C GLY A 88 -4.17 12.68 3.19
N ASP A 89 -5.23 12.56 2.42
CA ASP A 89 -6.62 12.83 2.82
C ASP A 89 -7.47 11.57 3.02
N LEU A 90 -6.89 10.39 2.76
CA LEU A 90 -7.57 9.13 3.04
C LEU A 90 -7.62 8.88 4.56
N VAL A 91 -8.82 8.86 5.11
CA VAL A 91 -9.02 8.51 6.51
C VAL A 91 -8.72 7.03 6.72
N CYS A 92 -7.75 6.72 7.58
CA CYS A 92 -7.44 5.35 7.95
C CYS A 92 -8.58 4.74 8.76
N ALA A 93 -9.29 3.82 8.14
CA ALA A 93 -10.42 3.09 8.71
C ALA A 93 -10.53 1.71 8.04
N SER A 94 -11.27 0.81 8.65
CA SER A 94 -11.55 -0.51 8.07
C SER A 94 -12.39 -0.38 6.79
N GLY A 95 -12.08 -1.20 5.79
CA GLY A 95 -12.87 -1.33 4.57
C GLY A 95 -12.49 -0.39 3.42
N VAL A 96 -11.78 0.72 3.70
CA VAL A 96 -11.40 1.70 2.65
C VAL A 96 -10.05 1.42 1.96
N GLY A 97 -9.43 0.31 2.25
CA GLY A 97 -8.14 -0.07 1.68
C GLY A 97 -6.95 0.77 2.17
N ALA A 98 -7.01 1.27 3.41
CA ALA A 98 -5.98 2.16 3.97
C ALA A 98 -4.58 1.51 4.01
N SER A 99 -4.50 0.20 4.27
CA SER A 99 -3.26 -0.57 4.26
C SER A 99 -2.66 -0.65 2.85
N ALA A 100 -3.45 -1.09 1.88
CA ALA A 100 -3.04 -1.18 0.49
C ALA A 100 -2.64 0.18 -0.11
N ALA A 101 -3.37 1.25 0.26
CA ALA A 101 -3.02 2.62 -0.12
C ALA A 101 -1.67 3.05 0.46
N CYS A 102 -1.39 2.69 1.72
CA CYS A 102 -0.10 2.92 2.35
C CYS A 102 1.02 2.15 1.64
N ALA A 103 0.81 0.86 1.35
CA ALA A 103 1.78 0.02 0.65
C ALA A 103 2.11 0.59 -0.75
N ALA A 104 1.10 0.96 -1.52
CA ALA A 104 1.28 1.56 -2.85
C ALA A 104 2.02 2.91 -2.79
N ALA A 105 1.65 3.78 -1.84
CA ALA A 105 2.29 5.07 -1.64
C ALA A 105 3.77 4.91 -1.28
N LEU A 106 4.08 4.01 -0.33
CA LEU A 106 5.45 3.76 0.11
C LEU A 106 6.31 3.19 -1.02
N ALA A 107 5.83 2.17 -1.73
CA ALA A 107 6.56 1.57 -2.85
C ALA A 107 6.87 2.61 -3.94
N ARG A 108 5.93 3.49 -4.27
CA ARG A 108 6.15 4.60 -5.20
C ARG A 108 7.16 5.62 -4.70
N ALA A 109 7.08 6.00 -3.41
CA ALA A 109 8.02 6.95 -2.83
C ALA A 109 9.46 6.40 -2.82
N ILE A 110 9.64 5.10 -2.55
CA ILE A 110 10.93 4.43 -2.65
C ILE A 110 11.41 4.40 -4.11
N ASN A 111 10.55 4.01 -5.05
CA ASN A 111 10.87 4.03 -6.48
C ASN A 111 11.33 5.41 -6.94
N ASP A 112 10.66 6.48 -6.48
CA ASP A 112 11.03 7.86 -6.81
C ASP A 112 12.34 8.29 -6.11
N GLU A 113 12.56 7.95 -4.83
CA GLU A 113 13.80 8.29 -4.11
C GLU A 113 15.03 7.62 -4.71
N TYR A 114 14.90 6.34 -5.08
CA TYR A 114 16.02 5.54 -5.60
C TYR A 114 16.11 5.56 -7.12
N LYS A 115 15.16 6.19 -7.81
CA LYS A 115 15.09 6.25 -9.28
C LYS A 115 15.16 4.87 -9.94
N THR A 116 14.48 3.89 -9.35
CA THR A 116 14.55 2.49 -9.81
C THR A 116 13.86 2.26 -11.14
N GLY A 117 13.00 3.18 -11.60
CA GLY A 117 12.30 3.08 -12.89
C GLY A 117 11.19 2.02 -12.90
N TRP A 118 10.71 1.58 -11.76
CA TRP A 118 9.66 0.56 -11.68
C TRP A 118 8.34 1.07 -12.26
N ASN A 119 7.71 0.22 -13.04
CA ASN A 119 6.37 0.47 -13.59
C ASN A 119 5.27 0.10 -12.56
N ASN A 120 4.01 0.35 -12.89
CA ASN A 120 2.88 0.06 -12.00
C ASN A 120 2.76 -1.42 -11.64
N GLU A 121 3.15 -2.35 -12.51
CA GLU A 121 3.11 -3.79 -12.22
C GLU A 121 4.11 -4.15 -11.11
N GLN A 122 5.33 -3.63 -11.18
CA GLN A 122 6.36 -3.85 -10.18
C GLN A 122 6.00 -3.19 -8.84
N ILE A 123 5.43 -1.96 -8.87
CA ILE A 123 4.88 -1.29 -7.68
C ILE A 123 3.74 -2.12 -7.07
N ASN A 124 2.86 -2.68 -7.90
CA ASN A 124 1.75 -3.52 -7.44
C ASN A 124 2.24 -4.79 -6.74
N LYS A 125 3.29 -5.41 -7.27
CA LYS A 125 3.95 -6.55 -6.61
C LYS A 125 4.53 -6.17 -5.25
N ALA A 126 5.22 -5.04 -5.14
CA ALA A 126 5.75 -4.57 -3.86
C ALA A 126 4.64 -4.27 -2.84
N ALA A 127 3.55 -3.64 -3.28
CA ALA A 127 2.39 -3.38 -2.44
C ALA A 127 1.73 -4.69 -1.97
N PHE A 128 1.59 -5.67 -2.86
CA PHE A 128 1.06 -7.00 -2.53
C PHE A 128 1.93 -7.71 -1.48
N GLU A 129 3.25 -7.69 -1.62
CA GLU A 129 4.19 -8.24 -0.65
C GLU A 129 4.03 -7.58 0.73
N GLY A 130 3.86 -6.27 0.79
CA GLY A 130 3.57 -5.56 2.03
C GLY A 130 2.26 -6.04 2.68
N GLU A 131 1.20 -6.19 1.90
CA GLU A 131 -0.09 -6.67 2.39
C GLU A 131 -0.02 -8.11 2.95
N THR A 132 0.79 -9.00 2.36
CA THR A 132 0.98 -10.37 2.87
C THR A 132 1.53 -10.40 4.29
N ALA A 133 2.42 -9.47 4.62
CA ALA A 133 3.01 -9.38 5.95
C ALA A 133 2.04 -8.81 6.99
N GLY A 134 1.13 -7.91 6.58
CA GLY A 134 0.17 -7.28 7.48
C GLY A 134 -1.12 -8.08 7.68
N SER A 135 -1.66 -8.67 6.62
CA SER A 135 -3.01 -9.29 6.63
C SER A 135 -3.05 -10.76 6.21
N GLY A 136 -1.91 -11.40 6.01
CA GLY A 136 -1.82 -12.84 5.71
C GLY A 136 -1.97 -13.13 4.21
N THR A 137 -3.13 -13.56 3.73
CA THR A 137 -3.33 -13.95 2.32
C THR A 137 -4.26 -12.97 1.60
N PRO A 138 -3.76 -11.82 1.11
CA PRO A 138 -4.57 -10.85 0.40
C PRO A 138 -5.06 -11.43 -0.95
N SER A 139 -6.21 -10.94 -1.41
CA SER A 139 -6.71 -11.30 -2.74
C SER A 139 -5.95 -10.63 -3.88
N GLY A 140 -5.29 -9.51 -3.61
CA GLY A 140 -4.64 -8.66 -4.60
C GLY A 140 -5.55 -7.57 -5.18
N ILE A 141 -6.83 -7.54 -4.83
CA ILE A 141 -7.77 -6.55 -5.37
C ILE A 141 -7.51 -5.15 -4.79
N ASP A 142 -7.19 -5.06 -3.48
CA ASP A 142 -7.02 -3.81 -2.77
C ASP A 142 -5.76 -3.06 -3.24
N ASN A 143 -4.62 -3.75 -3.31
CA ASN A 143 -3.38 -3.16 -3.81
C ASN A 143 -3.46 -2.81 -5.30
N THR A 144 -4.17 -3.62 -6.11
CA THR A 144 -4.40 -3.29 -7.52
C THR A 144 -5.19 -1.99 -7.65
N ALA A 145 -6.28 -1.82 -6.90
CA ALA A 145 -7.05 -0.58 -6.91
C ALA A 145 -6.21 0.61 -6.41
N ALA A 146 -5.42 0.42 -5.33
CA ALA A 146 -4.58 1.47 -4.77
C ALA A 146 -3.47 1.94 -5.73
N VAL A 147 -2.96 1.04 -6.56
CA VAL A 147 -1.89 1.34 -7.53
C VAL A 147 -2.47 1.90 -8.84
N TYR A 148 -3.44 1.26 -9.45
CA TYR A 148 -3.89 1.65 -10.79
C TYR A 148 -4.90 2.79 -10.78
N GLY A 149 -5.66 2.93 -9.71
CA GLY A 149 -6.73 3.94 -9.65
C GLY A 149 -7.92 3.62 -10.56
N GLY A 150 -8.91 4.49 -10.55
CA GLY A 150 -10.07 4.38 -11.42
C GLY A 150 -11.00 3.21 -11.12
N LEU A 151 -11.78 2.79 -12.11
CA LEU A 151 -12.68 1.65 -12.08
C LEU A 151 -12.00 0.48 -12.79
N LEU A 152 -11.89 -0.66 -12.13
CA LEU A 152 -11.15 -1.81 -12.64
C LEU A 152 -12.03 -3.05 -12.74
N LEU A 153 -11.67 -3.93 -13.67
CA LEU A 153 -12.16 -5.30 -13.70
C LEU A 153 -11.03 -6.22 -13.19
N PHE A 154 -11.25 -6.86 -12.06
CA PHE A 154 -10.24 -7.68 -11.39
C PHE A 154 -10.65 -9.15 -11.35
N ARG A 155 -9.69 -10.04 -11.60
CA ARG A 155 -9.81 -11.48 -11.37
C ARG A 155 -8.52 -11.98 -10.74
N LYS A 156 -8.62 -12.67 -9.60
CA LYS A 156 -7.47 -13.35 -9.00
C LYS A 156 -7.04 -14.51 -9.88
N ASN A 157 -5.75 -14.58 -10.22
CA ASN A 157 -5.18 -15.78 -10.82
C ASN A 157 -5.03 -16.86 -9.75
N LEU A 158 -5.66 -18.02 -9.93
CA LEU A 158 -5.60 -19.14 -9.00
C LEU A 158 -4.48 -20.15 -9.31
N GLN A 159 -3.77 -19.93 -10.42
CA GLN A 159 -2.69 -20.83 -10.85
C GLN A 159 -1.28 -20.37 -10.42
N GLY A 160 -1.18 -19.40 -9.49
CA GLY A 160 0.07 -18.95 -8.87
C GLY A 160 0.71 -17.78 -9.54
#